data_7f2a3da641d5fc81709fe8b514f671a8
#
_entry.id   7f2a3da641d5fc81709fe8b514f671a8
#
_cell.length_a   1.000
_cell.length_b   1.000
_cell.length_c   1.000
_cell.angle_alpha   90.00
_cell.angle_beta   90.00
_cell.angle_gamma   90.00
#
_symmetry.space_group_name_H-M   'P 1'
#
loop_
_entity.id
_entity.type
_entity.pdbx_description
1 polymer ?
#
loop_
_entity_poly.entity_id
_entity_poly.type
_entity_poly.pdbx_seq_one_letter_code
_entity_poly.pdbx_strand_id
1 'polypeptide(L)'
;FATIYVDADHKALANANGEFSIETSATGHAKISCVGYQKALVPVSSLNSIIKLKPYTINLKEVTTYPIDAIINKIINKLLTETVQHKEQMSNFFFRQSTFNDKVCNEFIESCFCAKSEISLRGLSLITGRYAALPSTESNRYSYCTNFFSLSQLGILSRKVVKNMPIPILTKDYKKYYHVDYTVIQNQQHDIYIISFKAKKGIHRSIPEGNLYVDSESLDVLKFTGHLSLSTLSPSKHENLPLNLSITTLYTSQRGFTEVESEDINGSY
;
A
#
# COMPACT_ATOMS: atom_id res chain seq x y z
N PHE A 1 -2.91 4.26 -9.22
CA PHE A 1 -4.20 3.58 -9.01
C PHE A 1 -5.30 4.61 -8.91
N ALA A 2 -6.31 4.51 -9.77
CA ALA A 2 -7.48 5.35 -9.73
C ALA A 2 -8.70 4.50 -9.36
N THR A 3 -9.59 5.04 -8.56
CA THR A 3 -10.87 4.41 -8.25
C THR A 3 -11.90 4.92 -9.24
N ILE A 4 -12.60 4.01 -9.89
CA ILE A 4 -13.69 4.25 -10.80
C ILE A 4 -14.99 3.86 -10.09
N TYR A 5 -15.89 4.80 -9.92
CA TYR A 5 -17.18 4.62 -9.26
C TYR A 5 -18.31 5.00 -10.23
N VAL A 6 -19.15 4.06 -10.54
CA VAL A 6 -20.36 4.29 -11.35
C VAL A 6 -21.57 4.42 -10.43
N ASP A 7 -21.81 3.41 -9.60
CA ASP A 7 -22.89 3.37 -8.60
C ASP A 7 -22.50 2.46 -7.41
N ALA A 8 -23.45 2.17 -6.53
CA ALA A 8 -23.17 1.37 -5.31
C ALA A 8 -22.63 -0.03 -5.63
N ASP A 9 -23.07 -0.64 -6.72
CA ASP A 9 -22.75 -2.02 -7.09
C ASP A 9 -21.60 -2.10 -8.10
N HIS A 10 -21.30 -1.00 -8.82
CA HIS A 10 -20.31 -0.97 -9.90
C HIS A 10 -19.15 -0.04 -9.54
N LYS A 11 -18.06 -0.66 -9.08
CA LYS A 11 -16.78 0.00 -8.72
C LYS A 11 -15.64 -0.79 -9.33
N ALA A 12 -14.59 -0.10 -9.75
CA ALA A 12 -13.36 -0.72 -10.21
C ALA A 12 -12.13 0.05 -9.70
N LEU A 13 -11.01 -0.64 -9.58
CA LEU A 13 -9.72 -0.06 -9.28
C LEU A 13 -8.80 -0.25 -10.48
N ALA A 14 -8.16 0.82 -10.93
CA ALA A 14 -7.16 0.72 -11.98
C ALA A 14 -5.87 0.08 -11.44
N ASN A 15 -5.21 -0.74 -12.25
CA ASN A 15 -3.90 -1.31 -11.95
C ASN A 15 -2.77 -0.25 -12.05
N ALA A 16 -1.52 -0.67 -11.90
CA ALA A 16 -0.35 0.22 -11.99
C ALA A 16 -0.19 0.90 -13.36
N ASN A 17 -0.68 0.26 -14.43
CA ASN A 17 -0.67 0.80 -15.80
C ASN A 17 -1.86 1.72 -16.08
N GLY A 18 -2.79 1.87 -15.13
CA GLY A 18 -4.01 2.64 -15.29
C GLY A 18 -5.14 1.87 -15.97
N GLU A 19 -4.98 0.56 -16.19
CA GLU A 19 -5.98 -0.30 -16.82
C GLU A 19 -7.02 -0.76 -15.79
N PHE A 20 -8.28 -0.78 -16.16
CA PHE A 20 -9.37 -1.31 -15.32
C PHE A 20 -10.40 -2.01 -16.20
N SER A 21 -11.18 -2.88 -15.58
CA SER A 21 -12.35 -3.50 -16.19
C SER A 21 -13.56 -3.30 -15.29
N ILE A 22 -14.68 -2.94 -15.88
CA ILE A 22 -15.95 -2.76 -15.20
C ILE A 22 -17.07 -3.21 -16.10
N GLU A 23 -17.90 -4.13 -15.62
CA GLU A 23 -19.12 -4.54 -16.32
C GLU A 23 -20.27 -3.77 -15.72
N THR A 24 -20.92 -2.95 -16.52
CA THR A 24 -22.08 -2.16 -16.09
C THR A 24 -23.00 -1.88 -17.26
N SER A 25 -24.30 -1.95 -17.00
CA SER A 25 -25.34 -1.47 -17.90
C SER A 25 -25.86 -0.07 -17.50
N ALA A 26 -25.27 0.53 -16.46
CA ALA A 26 -25.67 1.85 -16.00
C ALA A 26 -25.45 2.92 -17.06
N THR A 27 -26.39 3.84 -17.16
CA THR A 27 -26.29 5.05 -17.96
C THR A 27 -25.98 6.23 -17.04
N GLY A 28 -25.26 7.24 -17.54
CA GLY A 28 -24.91 8.42 -16.75
C GLY A 28 -23.41 8.67 -16.66
N HIS A 29 -22.92 9.06 -15.51
CA HIS A 29 -21.53 9.46 -15.32
C HIS A 29 -20.82 8.58 -14.30
N ALA A 30 -19.60 8.19 -14.62
CA ALA A 30 -18.66 7.58 -13.72
C ALA A 30 -17.79 8.66 -13.05
N LYS A 31 -17.55 8.52 -11.75
CA LYS A 31 -16.64 9.36 -10.98
C LYS A 31 -15.28 8.65 -10.87
N ILE A 32 -14.24 9.29 -11.38
CA ILE A 32 -12.87 8.76 -11.31
C ILE A 32 -12.08 9.62 -10.33
N SER A 33 -11.45 8.97 -9.38
CA SER A 33 -10.63 9.63 -8.37
C SER A 33 -9.27 8.95 -8.23
N CYS A 34 -8.23 9.75 -8.06
CA CYS A 34 -6.87 9.29 -7.75
C CYS A 34 -6.22 10.32 -6.84
N VAL A 35 -5.49 9.87 -5.83
CA VAL A 35 -4.78 10.78 -4.92
C VAL A 35 -3.75 11.60 -5.70
N GLY A 36 -3.76 12.91 -5.52
CA GLY A 36 -2.90 13.86 -6.25
C GLY A 36 -3.45 14.32 -7.60
N TYR A 37 -4.67 13.93 -7.95
CA TYR A 37 -5.35 14.32 -9.19
C TYR A 37 -6.74 14.90 -8.93
N GLN A 38 -7.19 15.76 -9.84
CA GLN A 38 -8.56 16.26 -9.83
C GLN A 38 -9.53 15.12 -10.12
N LYS A 39 -10.64 15.07 -9.37
CA LYS A 39 -11.72 14.12 -9.66
C LYS A 39 -12.29 14.41 -11.05
N ALA A 40 -12.43 13.37 -11.86
CA ALA A 40 -13.05 13.46 -13.18
C ALA A 40 -14.44 12.83 -13.13
N LEU A 41 -15.41 13.51 -13.75
CA LEU A 41 -16.74 12.98 -14.06
C LEU A 41 -16.80 12.75 -15.57
N VAL A 42 -16.94 11.50 -15.97
CA VAL A 42 -16.97 11.12 -17.39
C VAL A 42 -18.23 10.31 -17.70
N PRO A 43 -18.82 10.45 -18.87
CA PRO A 43 -19.92 9.57 -19.26
C PRO A 43 -19.51 8.10 -19.21
N VAL A 44 -20.38 7.21 -18.75
CA VAL A 44 -20.10 5.76 -18.70
C VAL A 44 -19.73 5.22 -20.09
N SER A 45 -20.35 5.75 -21.15
CA SER A 45 -20.02 5.42 -22.54
C SER A 45 -18.57 5.74 -22.95
N SER A 46 -17.89 6.61 -22.21
CA SER A 46 -16.50 7.01 -22.48
C SER A 46 -15.47 6.18 -21.72
N LEU A 47 -15.89 5.24 -20.88
CA LEU A 47 -14.97 4.42 -20.08
C LEU A 47 -14.06 3.48 -20.90
N ASN A 48 -14.41 3.23 -22.16
CA ASN A 48 -13.60 2.45 -23.10
C ASN A 48 -12.45 3.25 -23.74
N SER A 49 -12.33 4.54 -23.41
CA SER A 49 -11.28 5.41 -23.92
C SER A 49 -10.22 5.72 -22.85
N ILE A 50 -9.07 6.25 -23.29
CA ILE A 50 -8.03 6.72 -22.38
C ILE A 50 -8.53 7.99 -21.67
N ILE A 51 -8.65 7.91 -20.36
CA ILE A 51 -9.07 9.02 -19.51
C ILE A 51 -7.84 9.60 -18.82
N LYS A 52 -7.48 10.85 -19.16
CA LYS A 52 -6.35 11.55 -18.54
C LYS A 52 -6.85 12.37 -17.37
N LEU A 53 -6.39 12.05 -16.17
CA LEU A 53 -6.63 12.84 -14.98
C LEU A 53 -5.67 14.04 -14.95
N LYS A 54 -6.18 15.21 -14.60
CA LYS A 54 -5.36 16.43 -14.43
C LYS A 54 -4.70 16.39 -13.06
N PRO A 55 -3.38 16.61 -12.96
CA PRO A 55 -2.74 16.80 -11.67
C PRO A 55 -3.43 17.92 -10.90
N TYR A 56 -3.57 17.74 -9.59
CA TYR A 56 -4.05 18.80 -8.74
C TYR A 56 -2.88 19.75 -8.45
N THR A 57 -2.85 20.89 -9.15
CA THR A 57 -1.84 21.92 -8.90
C THR A 57 -2.28 22.77 -7.72
N ILE A 58 -1.46 22.84 -6.69
CA ILE A 58 -1.76 23.55 -5.43
C ILE A 58 -1.16 24.92 -5.50
N ASN A 59 -1.97 25.94 -5.30
CA ASN A 59 -1.48 27.22 -4.80
C ASN A 59 -1.35 27.08 -3.28
N LEU A 60 -0.12 27.07 -2.79
CA LEU A 60 0.18 27.04 -1.37
C LEU A 60 -0.40 28.29 -0.71
N LYS A 61 -1.54 28.19 -0.04
CA LYS A 61 -1.94 29.15 0.98
C LYS A 61 -1.06 28.92 2.20
N GLU A 62 -0.81 29.99 2.95
CA GLU A 62 -0.05 29.97 4.19
C GLU A 62 -0.54 28.83 5.10
N VAL A 63 0.29 27.81 5.26
CA VAL A 63 -0.06 26.62 6.04
C VAL A 63 0.25 26.95 7.50
N THR A 64 -0.73 26.90 8.35
CA THR A 64 -0.50 26.85 9.79
C THR A 64 0.27 25.56 10.07
N THR A 65 1.58 25.67 10.29
CA THR A 65 2.46 24.53 10.52
C THR A 65 2.19 23.95 11.92
N TYR A 66 1.42 22.88 11.97
CA TYR A 66 1.40 22.04 13.17
C TYR A 66 2.76 21.33 13.29
N PRO A 67 3.29 21.18 14.52
CA PRO A 67 4.50 20.38 14.71
C PRO A 67 4.25 18.96 14.16
N ILE A 68 5.08 18.52 13.24
CA ILE A 68 4.94 17.19 12.58
C ILE A 68 4.78 16.06 13.59
N ASP A 69 5.47 16.17 14.73
CA ASP A 69 5.37 15.20 15.82
C ASP A 69 3.97 15.08 16.37
N ALA A 70 3.24 16.19 16.48
CA ALA A 70 1.87 16.17 16.96
C ALA A 70 0.95 15.45 15.98
N ILE A 71 1.16 15.66 14.67
CA ILE A 71 0.41 14.98 13.60
C ILE A 71 0.67 13.48 13.66
N ILE A 72 1.93 13.05 13.64
CA ILE A 72 2.31 11.63 13.65
C ILE A 72 1.80 10.94 14.92
N ASN A 73 1.93 11.55 16.07
CA ASN A 73 1.46 10.97 17.32
C ASN A 73 -0.08 10.79 17.34
N LYS A 74 -0.84 11.74 16.78
CA LYS A 74 -2.28 11.61 16.63
C LYS A 74 -2.65 10.44 15.72
N ILE A 75 -1.98 10.30 14.57
CA ILE A 75 -2.18 9.19 13.63
C ILE A 75 -1.89 7.85 14.33
N ILE A 76 -0.73 7.72 14.98
CA ILE A 76 -0.34 6.50 15.69
C ILE A 76 -1.38 6.14 16.76
N ASN A 77 -1.82 7.10 17.56
CA ASN A 77 -2.79 6.85 18.62
C ASN A 77 -4.15 6.43 18.06
N LYS A 78 -4.63 7.08 16.99
CA LYS A 78 -5.86 6.69 16.30
C LYS A 78 -5.79 5.24 15.84
N LEU A 79 -4.77 4.89 15.04
CA LEU A 79 -4.61 3.55 14.49
C LEU A 79 -4.46 2.47 15.57
N LEU A 80 -3.75 2.77 16.66
CA LEU A 80 -3.63 1.83 17.79
C LEU A 80 -4.95 1.62 18.51
N THR A 81 -5.80 2.65 18.60
CA THR A 81 -7.14 2.55 19.18
C THR A 81 -8.05 1.72 18.29
N GLU A 82 -8.06 1.99 16.99
CA GLU A 82 -8.81 1.24 15.99
C GLU A 82 -8.44 -0.25 16.00
N THR A 83 -7.13 -0.55 16.01
CA THR A 83 -6.63 -1.94 16.07
C THR A 83 -7.12 -2.69 17.32
N VAL A 84 -7.28 -2.01 18.46
CA VAL A 84 -7.82 -2.65 19.67
C VAL A 84 -9.31 -2.88 19.58
N GLN A 85 -10.04 -1.89 19.06
CA GLN A 85 -11.50 -1.95 18.96
C GLN A 85 -11.99 -2.96 17.91
N HIS A 86 -11.26 -3.14 16.82
CA HIS A 86 -11.65 -3.94 15.66
C HIS A 86 -10.80 -5.18 15.43
N LYS A 87 -10.07 -5.65 16.44
CA LYS A 87 -9.11 -6.78 16.36
C LYS A 87 -9.68 -8.11 15.87
N GLU A 88 -10.97 -8.30 15.93
CA GLU A 88 -11.66 -9.53 15.51
C GLU A 88 -12.32 -9.40 14.12
N GLN A 89 -12.21 -8.26 13.48
CA GLN A 89 -12.76 -8.08 12.14
C GLN A 89 -11.95 -8.86 11.12
N MET A 90 -12.66 -9.57 10.24
CA MET A 90 -12.07 -10.40 9.19
C MET A 90 -12.51 -9.90 7.81
N SER A 91 -11.62 -10.02 6.83
CA SER A 91 -11.91 -9.71 5.42
C SER A 91 -11.31 -10.78 4.52
N ASN A 92 -11.93 -10.95 3.34
CA ASN A 92 -11.42 -11.82 2.31
C ASN A 92 -10.58 -11.02 1.33
N PHE A 93 -9.45 -11.59 0.95
CA PHE A 93 -8.48 -10.99 0.05
C PHE A 93 -8.15 -11.94 -1.08
N PHE A 94 -7.88 -11.38 -2.24
CA PHE A 94 -7.31 -12.09 -3.37
C PHE A 94 -5.83 -11.72 -3.49
N PHE A 95 -4.98 -12.73 -3.55
CA PHE A 95 -3.55 -12.58 -3.77
C PHE A 95 -3.16 -13.16 -5.11
N ARG A 96 -2.37 -12.42 -5.87
CA ARG A 96 -1.73 -12.88 -7.10
C ARG A 96 -0.27 -12.48 -7.11
N GLN A 97 0.59 -13.43 -7.45
CA GLN A 97 2.01 -13.16 -7.67
C GLN A 97 2.47 -13.86 -8.94
N SER A 98 3.28 -13.16 -9.72
CA SER A 98 3.98 -13.72 -10.89
C SER A 98 5.45 -13.38 -10.77
N THR A 99 6.31 -14.39 -10.92
CA THR A 99 7.76 -14.23 -10.93
C THR A 99 8.28 -14.46 -12.33
N PHE A 100 9.02 -13.50 -12.85
CA PHE A 100 9.56 -13.53 -14.20
C PHE A 100 11.09 -13.59 -14.14
N ASN A 101 11.66 -14.38 -15.06
CA ASN A 101 13.06 -14.27 -15.46
C ASN A 101 13.08 -13.78 -16.90
N ASP A 102 13.60 -12.57 -17.13
CA ASP A 102 13.42 -11.82 -18.35
C ASP A 102 11.93 -11.67 -18.71
N LYS A 103 11.47 -12.33 -19.79
CA LYS A 103 10.07 -12.28 -20.25
C LYS A 103 9.29 -13.56 -19.96
N VAL A 104 9.93 -14.55 -19.33
CA VAL A 104 9.32 -15.85 -19.06
C VAL A 104 8.78 -15.86 -17.63
N CYS A 105 7.48 -16.12 -17.47
CA CYS A 105 6.88 -16.34 -16.17
C CYS A 105 7.32 -17.71 -15.63
N ASN A 106 8.17 -17.72 -14.63
CA ASN A 106 8.71 -18.94 -14.03
C ASN A 106 7.81 -19.51 -12.96
N GLU A 107 7.04 -18.66 -12.31
CA GLU A 107 6.22 -19.05 -11.17
C GLU A 107 5.00 -18.14 -11.06
N PHE A 108 3.88 -18.76 -10.73
CA PHE A 108 2.60 -18.09 -10.62
C PHE A 108 1.82 -18.63 -9.42
N ILE A 109 1.33 -17.74 -8.59
CA ILE A 109 0.45 -18.05 -7.45
C ILE A 109 -0.80 -17.19 -7.55
N GLU A 110 -1.94 -17.82 -7.33
CA GLU A 110 -3.19 -17.12 -6.98
C GLU A 110 -3.80 -17.79 -5.77
N SER A 111 -4.33 -17.00 -4.85
CA SER A 111 -5.02 -17.51 -3.69
C SER A 111 -6.10 -16.55 -3.19
N CYS A 112 -7.16 -17.12 -2.67
CA CYS A 112 -8.11 -16.41 -1.83
C CYS A 112 -7.83 -16.77 -0.38
N PHE A 113 -7.74 -15.76 0.46
CA PHE A 113 -7.51 -15.97 1.89
C PHE A 113 -8.36 -15.02 2.72
N CYS A 114 -8.59 -15.41 3.96
CA CYS A 114 -9.20 -14.59 4.97
C CYS A 114 -8.11 -14.09 5.93
N ALA A 115 -8.18 -12.84 6.31
CA ALA A 115 -7.23 -12.23 7.24
C ALA A 115 -7.95 -11.27 8.18
N LYS A 116 -7.36 -10.99 9.33
CA LYS A 116 -7.78 -9.86 10.15
C LYS A 116 -7.54 -8.57 9.38
N SER A 117 -8.61 -7.80 9.24
CA SER A 117 -8.61 -6.55 8.50
C SER A 117 -8.20 -5.45 9.45
N GLU A 118 -6.93 -5.15 9.42
CA GLU A 118 -6.32 -4.04 10.15
C GLU A 118 -5.49 -3.22 9.16
N ILE A 119 -4.76 -2.25 9.65
CA ILE A 119 -3.76 -1.50 8.89
C ILE A 119 -2.63 -2.40 8.32
N SER A 120 -2.58 -3.65 8.74
CA SER A 120 -1.75 -4.71 8.16
C SER A 120 -2.51 -6.03 8.20
N LEU A 121 -2.33 -6.85 7.17
CA LEU A 121 -2.94 -8.16 7.10
C LEU A 121 -2.32 -9.10 8.12
N ARG A 122 -3.13 -9.71 8.99
CA ARG A 122 -2.67 -10.66 10.02
C ARG A 122 -3.56 -11.89 10.05
N GLY A 123 -2.98 -12.99 10.56
CA GLY A 123 -3.74 -14.21 10.77
C GLY A 123 -4.29 -14.80 9.47
N LEU A 124 -3.45 -14.87 8.43
CA LEU A 124 -3.83 -15.37 7.12
C LEU A 124 -4.32 -16.81 7.20
N SER A 125 -5.50 -17.05 6.66
CA SER A 125 -6.10 -18.38 6.51
C SER A 125 -6.44 -18.60 5.04
N LEU A 126 -5.78 -19.57 4.41
CA LEU A 126 -6.01 -19.92 3.02
C LEU A 126 -7.39 -20.55 2.85
N ILE A 127 -8.19 -19.99 1.95
CA ILE A 127 -9.49 -20.55 1.57
C ILE A 127 -9.31 -21.47 0.37
N THR A 128 -8.68 -20.97 -0.70
CA THR A 128 -8.36 -21.73 -1.90
C THR A 128 -7.22 -21.09 -2.65
N GLY A 129 -6.53 -21.83 -3.50
CA GLY A 129 -5.47 -21.28 -4.31
C GLY A 129 -4.98 -22.23 -5.37
N ARG A 130 -4.20 -21.70 -6.30
CA ARG A 130 -3.49 -22.46 -7.32
C ARG A 130 -2.06 -21.99 -7.45
N TYR A 131 -1.20 -22.92 -7.77
CA TYR A 131 0.22 -22.72 -7.97
C TYR A 131 0.69 -23.39 -9.23
N ALA A 132 1.52 -22.74 -9.99
CA ALA A 132 2.23 -23.32 -11.13
C ALA A 132 3.65 -22.79 -11.16
N ALA A 133 4.60 -23.66 -11.45
CA ALA A 133 6.00 -23.31 -11.65
C ALA A 133 6.58 -24.11 -12.80
N LEU A 134 7.50 -23.50 -13.53
CA LEU A 134 8.32 -24.24 -14.48
C LEU A 134 9.27 -25.18 -13.71
N PRO A 135 9.59 -26.38 -14.25
CA PRO A 135 10.61 -27.24 -13.66
C PRO A 135 11.92 -26.44 -13.48
N SER A 136 12.38 -26.32 -12.26
CA SER A 136 13.61 -25.57 -11.98
C SER A 136 14.82 -26.39 -12.39
N THR A 137 15.69 -25.85 -13.24
CA THR A 137 17.10 -26.19 -13.24
C THR A 137 17.73 -25.70 -11.94
N GLU A 138 18.82 -26.32 -11.47
CA GLU A 138 19.40 -26.06 -10.13
C GLU A 138 19.69 -24.58 -9.80
N SER A 139 19.86 -23.73 -10.80
CA SER A 139 20.07 -22.28 -10.67
C SER A 139 18.81 -21.50 -10.28
N ASN A 140 17.60 -22.06 -10.38
CA ASN A 140 16.33 -21.39 -10.16
C ASN A 140 15.69 -21.74 -8.80
N ARG A 141 16.47 -22.20 -7.84
CA ARG A 141 15.97 -22.62 -6.51
C ARG A 141 15.49 -21.51 -5.61
N TYR A 142 15.54 -20.27 -6.07
CA TYR A 142 15.05 -19.13 -5.28
C TYR A 142 13.57 -18.92 -5.55
N SER A 143 12.74 -19.70 -4.85
CA SER A 143 11.34 -19.40 -4.73
C SER A 143 11.18 -18.18 -3.82
N TYR A 144 11.13 -17.00 -4.42
CA TYR A 144 10.87 -15.77 -3.67
C TYR A 144 9.40 -15.60 -3.27
N CYS A 145 8.53 -16.46 -3.77
CA CYS A 145 7.10 -16.37 -3.61
C CYS A 145 6.63 -16.37 -2.16
N THR A 146 7.19 -17.24 -1.35
CA THR A 146 6.86 -17.30 0.08
C THR A 146 7.28 -16.03 0.82
N ASN A 147 8.29 -15.32 0.33
CA ASN A 147 8.77 -14.09 0.96
C ASN A 147 7.83 -12.91 0.67
N PHE A 148 7.28 -12.80 -0.56
CA PHE A 148 6.34 -11.74 -0.91
C PHE A 148 5.02 -11.85 -0.15
N PHE A 149 4.50 -13.05 0.03
CA PHE A 149 3.32 -13.27 0.85
C PHE A 149 3.54 -12.85 2.31
N SER A 150 4.76 -13.04 2.82
CA SER A 150 5.15 -12.55 4.14
C SER A 150 5.32 -11.04 4.18
N LEU A 151 5.64 -10.40 3.05
CA LEU A 151 5.82 -8.94 2.94
C LEU A 151 4.51 -8.18 2.95
N SER A 152 3.42 -8.74 2.41
CA SER A 152 2.08 -8.17 2.52
C SER A 152 1.61 -8.00 3.97
N GLN A 153 2.26 -8.69 4.91
CA GLN A 153 2.03 -8.55 6.35
C GLN A 153 2.86 -7.45 7.01
N LEU A 154 3.72 -6.75 6.25
CA LEU A 154 4.52 -5.65 6.77
C LEU A 154 3.63 -4.42 7.02
N GLY A 155 3.02 -4.38 8.19
CA GLY A 155 2.26 -3.22 8.60
C GLY A 155 3.13 -1.97 8.67
N ILE A 156 2.59 -0.85 8.21
CA ILE A 156 3.20 0.47 8.40
C ILE A 156 3.21 0.91 9.86
N LEU A 157 2.45 0.25 10.70
CA LEU A 157 2.33 0.52 12.13
C LEU A 157 2.73 -0.69 12.97
N SER A 158 3.55 -0.48 14.01
CA SER A 158 3.74 -1.46 15.08
C SER A 158 3.98 -0.77 16.42
N ARG A 159 3.45 -1.38 17.48
CA ARG A 159 3.70 -0.91 18.87
C ARG A 159 5.15 -1.09 19.30
N LYS A 160 5.80 -2.13 18.79
CA LYS A 160 7.18 -2.47 19.13
C LYS A 160 7.96 -2.83 17.87
N VAL A 161 9.19 -2.37 17.82
CA VAL A 161 10.13 -2.79 16.77
C VAL A 161 10.62 -4.19 17.11
N VAL A 162 10.27 -5.16 16.27
CA VAL A 162 10.64 -6.57 16.49
C VAL A 162 12.01 -6.85 15.87
N LYS A 163 12.84 -7.62 16.59
CA LYS A 163 14.15 -8.05 16.08
C LYS A 163 13.96 -8.90 14.80
N ASN A 164 14.81 -8.69 13.82
CA ASN A 164 14.80 -9.38 12.52
C ASN A 164 13.57 -9.11 11.62
N MET A 165 12.74 -8.13 11.95
CA MET A 165 11.67 -7.64 11.09
C MET A 165 12.00 -6.24 10.59
N PRO A 166 11.49 -5.81 9.42
CA PRO A 166 11.60 -4.42 8.99
C PRO A 166 11.09 -3.45 10.04
N ILE A 167 11.69 -2.28 10.10
CA ILE A 167 11.28 -1.24 11.04
C ILE A 167 10.01 -0.57 10.51
N PRO A 168 8.89 -0.59 11.22
CA PRO A 168 7.66 0.03 10.73
C PRO A 168 7.78 1.56 10.66
N ILE A 169 7.10 2.17 9.70
CA ILE A 169 7.08 3.63 9.51
C ILE A 169 6.47 4.32 10.72
N LEU A 170 5.29 3.86 11.13
CA LEU A 170 4.58 4.41 12.29
C LEU A 170 4.91 3.59 13.52
N THR A 171 5.86 4.07 14.31
CA THR A 171 6.19 3.53 15.63
C THR A 171 6.43 4.69 16.60
N LYS A 172 6.21 4.47 17.89
CA LYS A 172 6.45 5.52 18.91
C LYS A 172 7.88 6.04 18.89
N ASP A 173 8.82 5.19 18.51
CA ASP A 173 10.24 5.52 18.43
C ASP A 173 10.70 5.94 17.01
N TYR A 174 9.79 6.33 16.11
CA TYR A 174 10.11 6.61 14.70
C TYR A 174 11.28 7.61 14.55
N LYS A 175 11.42 8.57 15.44
CA LYS A 175 12.52 9.53 15.45
C LYS A 175 13.91 8.92 15.57
N LYS A 176 14.03 7.71 16.11
CA LYS A 176 15.32 6.99 16.18
C LYS A 176 15.75 6.51 14.79
N TYR A 177 14.79 6.25 13.92
CA TYR A 177 15.01 5.57 12.66
C TYR A 177 14.85 6.47 11.45
N TYR A 178 13.98 7.48 11.52
CA TYR A 178 13.59 8.30 10.38
C TYR A 178 13.89 9.77 10.57
N HIS A 179 14.25 10.40 9.45
CA HIS A 179 14.00 11.82 9.22
C HIS A 179 12.62 11.93 8.61
N VAL A 180 11.80 12.80 9.15
CA VAL A 180 10.41 12.95 8.72
C VAL A 180 10.15 14.40 8.36
N ASP A 181 9.48 14.59 7.23
CA ASP A 181 9.03 15.88 6.73
C ASP A 181 7.59 15.75 6.23
N TYR A 182 6.87 16.84 6.00
CA TYR A 182 5.55 16.77 5.45
C TYR A 182 5.22 17.97 4.56
N THR A 183 4.32 17.75 3.62
CA THR A 183 3.67 18.76 2.82
C THR A 183 2.17 18.60 2.87
N VAL A 184 1.42 19.66 2.58
CA VAL A 184 -0.04 19.62 2.56
C VAL A 184 -0.51 19.81 1.13
N ILE A 185 -1.36 18.88 0.67
CA ILE A 185 -2.09 19.02 -0.59
C ILE A 185 -3.49 19.52 -0.27
N GLN A 186 -3.83 20.71 -0.80
CA GLN A 186 -5.20 21.18 -0.73
C GLN A 186 -6.11 20.40 -1.66
N ASN A 187 -7.21 19.91 -1.14
CA ASN A 187 -8.24 19.23 -1.90
C ASN A 187 -9.59 19.91 -1.63
N GLN A 188 -10.54 19.80 -2.55
CA GLN A 188 -11.84 20.47 -2.45
C GLN A 188 -12.67 20.07 -1.23
N GLN A 189 -12.43 18.90 -0.65
CA GLN A 189 -13.15 18.39 0.50
C GLN A 189 -12.33 18.52 1.79
N HIS A 190 -11.13 17.93 1.80
CA HIS A 190 -10.22 17.93 2.94
C HIS A 190 -8.79 18.00 2.44
N ASP A 191 -7.93 18.69 3.15
CA ASP A 191 -6.52 18.71 2.84
C ASP A 191 -5.89 17.35 3.10
N ILE A 192 -4.81 17.03 2.42
CA ILE A 192 -4.10 15.77 2.58
C ILE A 192 -2.67 16.07 3.05
N TYR A 193 -2.28 15.50 4.16
CA TYR A 193 -0.89 15.45 4.58
C TYR A 193 -0.14 14.39 3.78
N ILE A 194 0.97 14.79 3.14
CA ILE A 194 1.95 13.85 2.60
C ILE A 194 3.14 13.84 3.55
N ILE A 195 3.29 12.78 4.31
CA ILE A 195 4.34 12.63 5.30
C ILE A 195 5.44 11.75 4.70
N SER A 196 6.63 12.33 4.50
CA SER A 196 7.79 11.64 3.92
C SER A 196 8.67 11.07 5.03
N PHE A 197 8.98 9.79 4.92
CA PHE A 197 9.86 9.07 5.84
C PHE A 197 11.13 8.65 5.11
N LYS A 198 12.27 9.14 5.58
CA LYS A 198 13.61 8.80 5.07
C LYS A 198 14.44 8.18 6.18
N ALA A 199 15.06 7.04 5.92
CA ALA A 199 15.89 6.34 6.89
C ALA A 199 17.09 7.20 7.31
N LYS A 200 17.43 7.16 8.58
CA LYS A 200 18.67 7.76 9.09
C LYS A 200 19.87 6.93 8.68
N LYS A 201 21.00 7.59 8.47
CA LYS A 201 22.28 6.93 8.21
C LYS A 201 22.66 6.01 9.35
N GLY A 202 23.28 4.87 9.03
CA GLY A 202 23.76 3.91 10.04
C GLY A 202 22.71 2.91 10.53
N ILE A 203 21.53 2.87 9.94
CA ILE A 203 20.54 1.82 10.21
C ILE A 203 20.91 0.57 9.40
N HIS A 204 21.33 -0.49 10.09
CA HIS A 204 21.73 -1.77 9.49
C HIS A 204 20.57 -2.79 9.50
N ARG A 205 19.36 -2.33 9.19
CA ARG A 205 18.16 -3.16 9.15
C ARG A 205 17.31 -2.77 7.96
N SER A 206 16.51 -3.72 7.49
CA SER A 206 15.47 -3.42 6.52
C SER A 206 14.53 -2.36 7.08
N ILE A 207 14.41 -1.26 6.36
CA ILE A 207 13.63 -0.10 6.76
C ILE A 207 12.93 0.46 5.52
N PRO A 208 11.58 0.51 5.50
CA PRO A 208 10.86 1.13 4.41
C PRO A 208 11.04 2.63 4.43
N GLU A 209 11.15 3.22 3.25
CA GLU A 209 11.16 4.66 3.03
C GLU A 209 10.06 5.03 2.07
N GLY A 210 9.44 6.19 2.23
CA GLY A 210 8.38 6.61 1.33
C GLY A 210 7.46 7.66 1.89
N ASN A 211 6.28 7.77 1.27
CA ASN A 211 5.29 8.78 1.56
C ASN A 211 3.99 8.14 2.07
N LEU A 212 3.52 8.67 3.19
CA LEU A 212 2.24 8.34 3.78
C LEU A 212 1.26 9.48 3.48
N TYR A 213 0.11 9.16 2.91
CA TYR A 213 -0.96 10.10 2.59
C TYR A 213 -2.06 9.95 3.63
N VAL A 214 -2.41 11.05 4.28
CA VAL A 214 -3.34 11.07 5.41
C VAL A 214 -4.33 12.22 5.24
N ASP A 215 -5.61 11.95 5.41
CA ASP A 215 -6.63 12.98 5.48
C ASP A 215 -6.38 13.89 6.69
N SER A 216 -6.40 15.21 6.50
CA SER A 216 -6.01 16.16 7.54
C SER A 216 -7.03 16.31 8.65
N GLU A 217 -8.31 16.03 8.37
CA GLU A 217 -9.40 16.19 9.34
C GLU A 217 -9.66 14.87 10.08
N SER A 218 -9.90 13.79 9.34
CA SER A 218 -10.21 12.49 9.94
C SER A 218 -8.97 11.76 10.46
N LEU A 219 -7.76 12.12 9.96
CA LEU A 219 -6.50 11.39 10.16
C LEU A 219 -6.54 9.95 9.64
N ASP A 220 -7.41 9.66 8.68
CA ASP A 220 -7.43 8.38 7.99
C ASP A 220 -6.19 8.25 7.10
N VAL A 221 -5.51 7.13 7.22
CA VAL A 221 -4.45 6.77 6.27
C VAL A 221 -5.11 6.35 4.98
N LEU A 222 -4.76 7.02 3.88
CA LEU A 222 -5.35 6.78 2.56
C LEU A 222 -4.45 5.92 1.69
N LYS A 223 -3.12 6.14 1.78
CA LYS A 223 -2.16 5.49 0.90
C LYS A 223 -0.76 5.51 1.52
N PHE A 224 0.00 4.47 1.24
CA PHE A 224 1.46 4.48 1.38
C PHE A 224 2.10 4.18 0.03
N THR A 225 3.15 4.92 -0.33
CA THR A 225 4.02 4.61 -1.46
C THR A 225 5.45 4.67 -1.02
N GLY A 226 6.22 3.66 -1.31
CA GLY A 226 7.60 3.64 -0.86
C GLY A 226 8.41 2.50 -1.44
N HIS A 227 9.58 2.31 -0.87
CA HIS A 227 10.48 1.22 -1.21
C HIS A 227 11.07 0.61 0.05
N LEU A 228 11.47 -0.64 -0.06
CA LEU A 228 12.12 -1.42 1.00
C LEU A 228 13.31 -2.16 0.40
N SER A 229 14.49 -1.93 0.94
CA SER A 229 15.69 -2.71 0.60
C SER A 229 15.86 -3.86 1.58
N LEU A 230 15.88 -5.08 1.06
CA LEU A 230 15.99 -6.32 1.83
C LEU A 230 17.41 -6.88 1.77
N SER A 231 18.40 -6.15 2.23
CA SER A 231 19.79 -6.62 2.28
C SER A 231 20.09 -7.68 3.35
N THR A 232 19.16 -7.92 4.27
CA THR A 232 19.42 -8.68 5.50
C THR A 232 18.51 -9.88 5.75
N LEU A 233 17.58 -10.20 4.84
CA LEU A 233 16.64 -11.31 5.03
C LEU A 233 17.12 -12.66 4.47
N SER A 234 18.33 -12.76 3.93
CA SER A 234 18.87 -14.05 3.50
C SER A 234 19.50 -14.81 4.67
N PRO A 235 18.96 -15.96 5.07
CA PRO A 235 19.60 -16.82 6.07
C PRO A 235 20.83 -17.54 5.51
N SER A 236 21.01 -17.59 4.20
CA SER A 236 22.14 -18.24 3.55
C SER A 236 23.27 -17.23 3.33
N LYS A 237 24.42 -17.51 3.92
CA LYS A 237 25.63 -16.68 3.88
C LYS A 237 26.26 -16.53 2.46
N HIS A 238 25.61 -17.00 1.40
CA HIS A 238 26.27 -17.14 0.10
C HIS A 238 25.83 -16.20 -1.02
N GLU A 239 24.71 -15.49 -0.89
CA GLU A 239 24.30 -14.54 -1.92
C GLU A 239 23.54 -13.35 -1.30
N ASN A 240 24.25 -12.24 -1.13
CA ASN A 240 23.65 -10.94 -0.83
C ASN A 240 23.17 -10.30 -2.14
N LEU A 241 22.08 -10.80 -2.70
CA LEU A 241 21.40 -10.06 -3.77
C LEU A 241 20.52 -9.01 -3.12
N PRO A 242 20.78 -7.72 -3.35
CA PRO A 242 19.93 -6.66 -2.83
C PRO A 242 18.58 -6.72 -3.55
N LEU A 243 17.56 -7.18 -2.85
CA LEU A 243 16.20 -7.11 -3.33
C LEU A 243 15.63 -5.74 -2.99
N ASN A 244 15.31 -4.95 -4.01
CA ASN A 244 14.61 -3.68 -3.88
C ASN A 244 13.14 -3.88 -4.20
N LEU A 245 12.29 -3.49 -3.29
CA LEU A 245 10.84 -3.60 -3.43
C LEU A 245 10.23 -2.21 -3.51
N SER A 246 9.41 -1.98 -4.52
CA SER A 246 8.49 -0.85 -4.57
C SER A 246 7.15 -1.29 -4.02
N ILE A 247 6.59 -0.54 -3.10
CA ILE A 247 5.36 -0.87 -2.39
C ILE A 247 4.35 0.26 -2.58
N THR A 248 3.14 -0.09 -2.94
CA THR A 248 1.98 0.81 -2.90
C THR A 248 0.86 0.12 -2.17
N THR A 249 0.42 0.69 -1.05
CA THR A 249 -0.72 0.19 -0.28
C THR A 249 -1.81 1.25 -0.26
N LEU A 250 -3.04 0.86 -0.57
CA LEU A 250 -4.24 1.69 -0.43
C LEU A 250 -4.98 1.25 0.83
N TYR A 251 -5.56 2.22 1.50
CA TYR A 251 -6.33 2.02 2.72
C TYR A 251 -7.73 2.58 2.55
N THR A 252 -8.67 1.97 3.24
CA THR A 252 -10.06 2.44 3.32
C THR A 252 -10.51 2.51 4.77
N SER A 253 -11.45 3.41 5.05
CA SER A 253 -12.10 3.55 6.37
C SER A 253 -13.61 3.35 6.28
N GLN A 254 -14.10 2.67 5.25
CA GLN A 254 -15.55 2.49 5.00
C GLN A 254 -16.29 1.81 6.15
N ARG A 255 -15.61 0.96 6.93
CA ARG A 255 -16.18 0.28 8.10
C ARG A 255 -15.94 1.03 9.43
N GLY A 256 -15.49 2.29 9.37
CA GLY A 256 -15.22 3.12 10.54
C GLY A 256 -13.86 2.89 11.21
N PHE A 257 -12.95 2.17 10.56
CA PHE A 257 -11.56 2.00 10.95
C PHE A 257 -10.68 1.82 9.73
N THR A 258 -9.39 2.14 9.86
CA THR A 258 -8.43 2.05 8.76
C THR A 258 -8.04 0.60 8.51
N GLU A 259 -8.22 0.13 7.28
CA GLU A 259 -7.88 -1.22 6.84
C GLU A 259 -7.23 -1.21 5.45
N VAL A 260 -6.49 -2.27 5.14
CA VAL A 260 -5.91 -2.45 3.81
C VAL A 260 -7.01 -2.70 2.80
N GLU A 261 -7.07 -1.87 1.76
CA GLU A 261 -7.94 -2.07 0.60
C GLU A 261 -7.23 -2.88 -0.48
N SER A 262 -6.01 -2.47 -0.83
CA SER A 262 -5.16 -3.20 -1.76
C SER A 262 -3.68 -2.93 -1.50
N GLU A 263 -2.84 -3.87 -1.89
CA GLU A 263 -1.39 -3.73 -1.83
C GLU A 263 -0.76 -4.26 -3.12
N ASP A 264 0.16 -3.48 -3.67
CA ASP A 264 0.94 -3.83 -4.85
C ASP A 264 2.43 -3.76 -4.51
N ILE A 265 3.14 -4.87 -4.73
CA ILE A 265 4.56 -5.00 -4.44
C ILE A 265 5.27 -5.44 -5.71
N ASN A 266 6.21 -4.62 -6.16
CA ASN A 266 7.07 -4.91 -7.31
C ASN A 266 8.52 -5.01 -6.85
N GLY A 267 9.20 -6.07 -7.21
CA GLY A 267 10.58 -6.32 -6.83
C GLY A 267 11.50 -6.58 -8.02
N SER A 268 12.76 -6.15 -7.86
CA SER A 268 13.85 -6.45 -8.79
C SER A 268 15.14 -6.71 -8.02
N TYR A 269 16.03 -7.53 -8.59
CA TYR A 269 17.38 -7.81 -8.09
C TYR A 269 18.43 -7.44 -9.11
#